data_b6822b098758e4970f100900a0f2d8ed
#
_entry.id   b6822b098758e4970f100900a0f2d8ed
#
_cell.length_a   1.000
_cell.length_b   1.000
_cell.length_c   1.000
_cell.angle_alpha   90.00
_cell.angle_beta   90.00
_cell.angle_gamma   90.00
#
_symmetry.space_group_name_H-M   'P 1'
#
loop_
_entity.id
_entity.type
_entity.pdbx_description
1 polymer ?
#
loop_
_entity_poly.entity_id
_entity_poly.type
_entity_poly.pdbx_seq_one_letter_code
_entity_poly.pdbx_strand_id
1 'polypeptide(L)'
;MPESPDHSIFTYRNGVLKPVRGRVVAEFPLQLIVNGREIATLIASPHDLRFLAAGFLRLQGFVRSLADFEMFSVCEDFGTANVRIKGELPERLQPVLTSGCGSGISFSMPRVEDRAQGATGNSVPVKPSEIFGLMDELARRASNYRRHGGIHSAAAGRGGDMFLYAEDLGRHNTLDRIAGEALFKGIDLTGTILVTSGRVSTEMVAKAALLGVRLIASRTSPTDMAIRLCDRSDICLVGYVREGRFTVYSHPELIEQYPDRAKIDGVTGVILAGGSSTRMGRNKALLALGDTTIIGALYRTLAAIFPEVIIVTNTPEEYAGIPCRTVADIFPGAGSIAGLHAALAHSRTERIFVAACDMPLVSEELIRALCAMDGWEDALIPFSDGGQEPLHAVYARSSLAEIQGALERGEKKILDILTRLRTRLVAWDEIRHIPGAADSFRNVNTPEEYEEIMRGQ
;
A
#
# COMPACT_ATOMS: atom_id res chain seq x y z
N MET A 1 1.11 -5.52 -27.97
CA MET A 1 -0.07 -6.38 -27.77
C MET A 1 -0.93 -6.30 -29.01
N PRO A 2 -1.43 -7.41 -29.58
CA PRO A 2 -2.49 -7.35 -30.55
C PRO A 2 -3.67 -6.62 -29.89
N GLU A 3 -4.15 -5.57 -30.54
CA GLU A 3 -5.28 -4.78 -30.05
C GLU A 3 -6.54 -5.65 -30.13
N SER A 4 -7.28 -5.74 -29.02
CA SER A 4 -8.61 -6.37 -29.06
C SER A 4 -9.47 -5.63 -30.08
N PRO A 5 -10.27 -6.36 -30.89
CA PRO A 5 -11.17 -5.71 -31.83
C PRO A 5 -12.08 -4.72 -31.12
N ASP A 6 -12.35 -3.60 -31.79
CA ASP A 6 -13.31 -2.60 -31.28
C ASP A 6 -14.69 -3.25 -31.17
N HIS A 7 -15.20 -3.36 -29.94
CA HIS A 7 -16.53 -3.85 -29.67
C HIS A 7 -17.53 -2.68 -29.61
N SER A 8 -18.73 -2.88 -30.17
CA SER A 8 -19.85 -1.95 -29.96
C SER A 8 -20.36 -2.11 -28.52
N ILE A 9 -19.91 -1.22 -27.64
CA ILE A 9 -20.25 -1.23 -26.21
C ILE A 9 -21.27 -0.13 -25.96
N PHE A 10 -22.22 -0.38 -25.08
CA PHE A 10 -23.21 0.62 -24.64
C PHE A 10 -23.12 0.82 -23.14
N THR A 11 -23.08 2.09 -22.71
CA THR A 11 -23.18 2.44 -21.29
C THR A 11 -24.58 2.91 -20.96
N TYR A 12 -25.21 2.28 -19.97
CA TYR A 12 -26.49 2.72 -19.41
C TYR A 12 -26.22 3.74 -18.29
N ARG A 13 -26.79 4.94 -18.44
CA ARG A 13 -26.76 5.98 -17.41
C ARG A 13 -28.06 6.77 -17.41
N ASN A 14 -28.71 6.85 -16.25
CA ASN A 14 -29.94 7.64 -16.05
C ASN A 14 -31.05 7.33 -17.07
N GLY A 15 -31.33 6.05 -17.34
CA GLY A 15 -32.42 5.63 -18.23
C GLY A 15 -32.04 5.61 -19.72
N VAL A 16 -30.81 5.98 -20.09
CA VAL A 16 -30.38 6.08 -21.50
C VAL A 16 -29.17 5.19 -21.76
N LEU A 17 -29.25 4.38 -22.84
CA LEU A 17 -28.11 3.67 -23.42
C LEU A 17 -27.39 4.57 -24.43
N LYS A 18 -26.09 4.75 -24.23
CA LYS A 18 -25.22 5.48 -25.17
C LYS A 18 -24.12 4.57 -25.67
N PRO A 19 -23.85 4.56 -26.98
CA PRO A 19 -22.70 3.82 -27.53
C PRO A 19 -21.41 4.45 -27.03
N VAL A 20 -20.47 3.63 -26.61
CA VAL A 20 -19.11 4.03 -26.22
C VAL A 20 -18.10 3.16 -26.94
N ARG A 21 -16.97 3.74 -27.30
CA ARG A 21 -15.83 2.95 -27.74
C ARG A 21 -15.12 2.43 -26.48
N GLY A 22 -15.07 1.12 -26.35
CA GLY A 22 -14.40 0.46 -25.24
C GLY A 22 -13.59 -0.72 -25.72
N ARG A 23 -12.46 -0.96 -25.07
CA ARG A 23 -11.65 -2.15 -25.28
C ARG A 23 -11.98 -3.15 -24.19
N VAL A 24 -12.12 -4.40 -24.53
CA VAL A 24 -12.29 -5.52 -23.60
C VAL A 24 -11.02 -6.36 -23.57
N VAL A 25 -10.84 -7.15 -22.50
CA VAL A 25 -9.70 -8.06 -22.39
C VAL A 25 -9.82 -9.14 -23.46
N ALA A 26 -8.74 -9.37 -24.20
CA ALA A 26 -8.68 -10.45 -25.18
C ALA A 26 -8.37 -11.78 -24.47
N GLU A 27 -9.18 -12.80 -24.78
CA GLU A 27 -8.90 -14.19 -24.41
C GLU A 27 -8.17 -14.88 -25.56
N PHE A 28 -7.10 -15.60 -25.22
CA PHE A 28 -6.28 -16.31 -26.18
C PHE A 28 -6.09 -17.77 -25.72
N PRO A 29 -6.59 -18.76 -26.50
CA PRO A 29 -6.35 -20.16 -26.19
C PRO A 29 -4.95 -20.57 -26.67
N LEU A 30 -4.08 -20.94 -25.73
CA LEU A 30 -2.76 -21.48 -26.00
C LEU A 30 -2.77 -22.99 -25.80
N GLN A 31 -2.71 -23.75 -26.91
CA GLN A 31 -2.62 -25.20 -26.89
C GLN A 31 -1.17 -25.62 -26.56
N LEU A 32 -0.98 -26.40 -25.52
CA LEU A 32 0.34 -26.87 -25.07
C LEU A 32 0.54 -28.34 -25.49
N ILE A 33 1.48 -28.56 -26.40
CA ILE A 33 1.86 -29.85 -26.92
C ILE A 33 3.25 -30.20 -26.39
N VAL A 34 3.37 -31.30 -25.65
CA VAL A 34 4.64 -31.74 -25.05
C VAL A 34 4.96 -33.15 -25.54
N ASN A 35 6.17 -33.35 -26.09
CA ASN A 35 6.60 -34.61 -26.67
C ASN A 35 5.59 -35.20 -27.66
N GLY A 36 4.95 -34.33 -28.46
CA GLY A 36 3.94 -34.72 -29.46
C GLY A 36 2.54 -34.99 -28.88
N ARG A 37 2.31 -34.85 -27.60
CA ARG A 37 1.02 -35.05 -26.93
C ARG A 37 0.45 -33.73 -26.43
N GLU A 38 -0.80 -33.44 -26.80
CA GLU A 38 -1.53 -32.31 -26.20
C GLU A 38 -1.78 -32.60 -24.73
N ILE A 39 -1.35 -31.67 -23.85
CA ILE A 39 -1.49 -31.81 -22.40
C ILE A 39 -2.48 -30.82 -21.80
N ALA A 40 -2.62 -29.63 -22.38
CA ALA A 40 -3.56 -28.60 -21.91
C ALA A 40 -3.83 -27.54 -22.97
N THR A 41 -4.96 -26.83 -22.84
CA THR A 41 -5.19 -25.54 -23.47
C THR A 41 -5.33 -24.48 -22.39
N LEU A 42 -4.43 -23.50 -22.39
CA LEU A 42 -4.40 -22.40 -21.42
C LEU A 42 -5.12 -21.19 -21.97
N ILE A 43 -6.20 -20.76 -21.34
CA ILE A 43 -6.85 -19.48 -21.68
C ILE A 43 -6.09 -18.35 -20.99
N ALA A 44 -5.51 -17.44 -21.77
CA ALA A 44 -4.57 -16.44 -21.30
C ALA A 44 -4.70 -15.10 -22.03
N SER A 45 -4.06 -14.07 -21.54
CA SER A 45 -3.83 -12.84 -22.29
C SER A 45 -2.79 -13.06 -23.40
N PRO A 46 -2.96 -12.47 -24.61
CA PRO A 46 -2.13 -12.74 -25.78
C PRO A 46 -0.80 -11.99 -25.77
N HIS A 47 0.03 -12.21 -24.76
CA HIS A 47 1.38 -11.65 -24.68
C HIS A 47 2.31 -12.59 -23.91
N ASP A 48 3.60 -12.54 -24.18
CA ASP A 48 4.64 -13.31 -23.49
C ASP A 48 4.29 -14.78 -23.23
N LEU A 49 3.61 -15.42 -24.20
CA LEU A 49 3.08 -16.78 -24.11
C LEU A 49 4.17 -17.83 -23.85
N ARG A 50 5.40 -17.54 -24.25
CA ARG A 50 6.57 -18.38 -23.94
C ARG A 50 6.81 -18.52 -22.44
N PHE A 51 6.65 -17.41 -21.68
CA PHE A 51 6.82 -17.47 -20.24
C PHE A 51 5.67 -18.24 -19.58
N LEU A 52 4.44 -18.04 -20.07
CA LEU A 52 3.29 -18.81 -19.60
C LEU A 52 3.51 -20.32 -19.76
N ALA A 53 3.85 -20.75 -20.97
CA ALA A 53 4.05 -22.17 -21.28
C ALA A 53 5.20 -22.80 -20.48
N ALA A 54 6.35 -22.13 -20.41
CA ALA A 54 7.51 -22.63 -19.66
C ALA A 54 7.26 -22.68 -18.16
N GLY A 55 6.62 -21.64 -17.62
CA GLY A 55 6.30 -21.57 -16.18
C GLY A 55 5.23 -22.57 -15.79
N PHE A 56 4.20 -22.78 -16.63
CA PHE A 56 3.23 -23.84 -16.42
C PHE A 56 3.95 -25.21 -16.32
N LEU A 57 4.82 -25.54 -17.27
CA LEU A 57 5.57 -26.79 -17.26
C LEU A 57 6.47 -26.95 -16.02
N ARG A 58 7.11 -25.85 -15.60
CA ARG A 58 7.92 -25.82 -14.38
C ARG A 58 7.09 -26.09 -13.13
N LEU A 59 5.97 -25.39 -12.98
CA LEU A 59 5.12 -25.49 -11.79
C LEU A 59 4.27 -26.76 -11.75
N GLN A 60 4.08 -27.44 -12.89
CA GLN A 60 3.52 -28.79 -12.94
C GLN A 60 4.58 -29.88 -12.75
N GLY A 61 5.85 -29.51 -12.60
CA GLY A 61 6.95 -30.45 -12.34
C GLY A 61 7.50 -31.20 -13.57
N PHE A 62 7.09 -30.80 -14.77
CA PHE A 62 7.60 -31.40 -16.02
C PHE A 62 9.04 -31.01 -16.32
N VAL A 63 9.46 -29.80 -15.90
CA VAL A 63 10.82 -29.28 -16.08
C VAL A 63 11.28 -28.59 -14.82
N ARG A 64 12.61 -28.56 -14.56
CA ARG A 64 13.23 -27.86 -13.43
C ARG A 64 14.14 -26.73 -13.90
N SER A 65 14.75 -26.89 -15.06
CA SER A 65 15.74 -25.98 -15.63
C SER A 65 15.57 -25.83 -17.14
N LEU A 66 16.22 -24.84 -17.74
CA LEU A 66 16.27 -24.71 -19.21
C LEU A 66 16.94 -25.90 -19.89
N ALA A 67 17.84 -26.61 -19.21
CA ALA A 67 18.50 -27.78 -19.75
C ALA A 67 17.56 -28.99 -19.95
N ASP A 68 16.37 -28.96 -19.39
CA ASP A 68 15.35 -30.01 -19.54
C ASP A 68 14.59 -29.87 -20.86
N PHE A 69 14.66 -28.72 -21.53
CA PHE A 69 14.07 -28.50 -22.85
C PHE A 69 15.04 -28.96 -23.95
N GLU A 70 14.57 -29.83 -24.83
CA GLU A 70 15.26 -30.18 -26.07
C GLU A 70 14.81 -29.25 -27.23
N MET A 71 13.54 -28.85 -27.20
CA MET A 71 12.95 -27.90 -28.14
C MET A 71 11.84 -27.11 -27.43
N PHE A 72 11.79 -25.82 -27.68
CA PHE A 72 10.74 -24.94 -27.16
C PHE A 72 10.35 -23.93 -28.23
N SER A 73 9.14 -24.04 -28.76
CA SER A 73 8.59 -23.16 -29.81
C SER A 73 7.19 -22.73 -29.45
N VAL A 74 6.91 -21.45 -29.54
CA VAL A 74 5.58 -20.86 -29.37
C VAL A 74 5.21 -20.15 -30.66
N CYS A 75 4.09 -20.55 -31.27
CA CYS A 75 3.50 -19.91 -32.45
C CYS A 75 2.26 -19.14 -32.01
N GLU A 76 2.37 -17.82 -32.00
CA GLU A 76 1.28 -16.95 -31.56
C GLU A 76 0.13 -16.96 -32.58
N ASP A 77 0.42 -17.06 -33.86
CA ASP A 77 -0.61 -17.08 -34.94
C ASP A 77 -1.52 -18.31 -34.88
N PHE A 78 -0.97 -19.46 -34.50
CA PHE A 78 -1.72 -20.71 -34.37
C PHE A 78 -2.16 -21.03 -32.96
N GLY A 79 -1.80 -20.22 -31.97
CA GLY A 79 -2.13 -20.47 -30.56
C GLY A 79 -1.52 -21.77 -30.03
N THR A 80 -0.33 -22.16 -30.48
CA THR A 80 0.31 -23.43 -30.07
C THR A 80 1.69 -23.23 -29.45
N ALA A 81 1.95 -23.96 -28.39
CA ALA A 81 3.28 -24.12 -27.81
C ALA A 81 3.73 -25.59 -28.01
N ASN A 82 4.70 -25.81 -28.88
CA ASN A 82 5.30 -27.11 -29.12
C ASN A 82 6.60 -27.23 -28.35
N VAL A 83 6.62 -28.20 -27.44
CA VAL A 83 7.74 -28.39 -26.52
C VAL A 83 8.20 -29.84 -26.54
N ARG A 84 9.51 -30.03 -26.60
CA ARG A 84 10.12 -31.33 -26.37
C ARG A 84 10.98 -31.23 -25.11
N ILE A 85 10.71 -32.10 -24.15
CA ILE A 85 11.43 -32.16 -22.87
C ILE A 85 12.14 -33.50 -22.72
N LYS A 86 13.19 -33.51 -21.94
CA LYS A 86 13.89 -34.73 -21.51
C LYS A 86 13.00 -35.52 -20.57
N GLY A 87 12.96 -36.83 -20.77
CA GLY A 87 12.13 -37.72 -19.95
C GLY A 87 10.74 -37.99 -20.56
N GLU A 88 10.05 -38.96 -19.96
CA GLU A 88 8.75 -39.42 -20.41
C GLU A 88 7.63 -38.68 -19.68
N LEU A 89 6.56 -38.39 -20.40
CA LEU A 89 5.33 -37.89 -19.79
C LEU A 89 4.60 -39.03 -19.08
N PRO A 90 3.96 -38.79 -17.93
CA PRO A 90 3.11 -39.79 -17.28
C PRO A 90 2.05 -40.32 -18.25
N GLU A 91 1.81 -41.63 -18.25
CA GLU A 91 0.81 -42.25 -19.12
C GLU A 91 -0.60 -41.66 -18.89
N ARG A 92 -0.94 -41.35 -17.65
CA ARG A 92 -2.21 -40.71 -17.28
C ARG A 92 -1.97 -39.40 -16.59
N LEU A 93 -2.36 -38.32 -17.25
CA LEU A 93 -2.47 -37.00 -16.67
C LEU A 93 -3.87 -36.88 -16.06
N GLN A 94 -4.01 -36.82 -14.75
CA GLN A 94 -5.28 -36.58 -14.09
C GLN A 94 -5.45 -35.08 -13.85
N PRO A 95 -6.30 -34.38 -14.64
CA PRO A 95 -6.52 -32.97 -14.42
C PRO A 95 -7.33 -32.76 -13.15
N VAL A 96 -6.83 -31.93 -12.22
CA VAL A 96 -7.60 -31.41 -11.09
C VAL A 96 -8.21 -30.09 -11.52
N LEU A 97 -9.53 -30.04 -11.58
CA LEU A 97 -10.26 -28.79 -11.84
C LEU A 97 -10.24 -27.93 -10.59
N THR A 98 -9.63 -26.76 -10.67
CA THR A 98 -9.62 -25.81 -9.57
C THR A 98 -10.77 -24.81 -9.68
N SER A 99 -11.33 -24.39 -8.56
CA SER A 99 -12.41 -23.39 -8.49
C SER A 99 -11.87 -21.99 -8.79
N GLY A 100 -11.75 -21.65 -10.06
CA GLY A 100 -11.28 -20.34 -10.51
C GLY A 100 -11.92 -19.93 -11.81
N CYS A 101 -12.12 -18.64 -12.04
CA CYS A 101 -12.52 -18.12 -13.35
C CYS A 101 -11.43 -18.48 -14.37
N GLY A 102 -11.77 -19.37 -15.31
CA GLY A 102 -10.87 -19.85 -16.35
C GLY A 102 -10.07 -21.10 -15.91
N SER A 103 -10.12 -22.09 -16.72
CA SER A 103 -9.43 -23.38 -16.77
C SER A 103 -8.14 -23.51 -15.90
N GLY A 104 -8.27 -23.56 -14.59
CA GLY A 104 -7.18 -24.01 -13.72
C GLY A 104 -7.07 -25.53 -13.83
N ILE A 105 -6.24 -26.03 -14.74
CA ILE A 105 -5.86 -27.44 -14.82
C ILE A 105 -4.57 -27.62 -14.05
N SER A 106 -4.61 -28.41 -12.98
CA SER A 106 -3.42 -28.90 -12.29
C SER A 106 -3.31 -30.41 -12.50
N PHE A 107 -2.14 -30.90 -12.91
CA PHE A 107 -1.99 -32.34 -13.20
C PHE A 107 -1.47 -33.18 -12.04
N SER A 108 -1.04 -32.61 -11.03
CA SER A 108 -0.67 -33.22 -9.73
C SER A 108 -0.13 -32.08 -8.93
N MET A 109 -0.77 -31.74 -7.82
CA MET A 109 -0.09 -30.88 -6.86
C MET A 109 1.12 -31.67 -6.36
N PRO A 110 2.37 -31.26 -6.62
CA PRO A 110 3.51 -31.86 -5.97
C PRO A 110 3.22 -31.83 -4.49
N ARG A 111 3.38 -32.96 -3.80
CA ARG A 111 3.19 -32.99 -2.36
C ARG A 111 4.23 -32.05 -1.77
N VAL A 112 3.76 -31.02 -1.09
CA VAL A 112 4.60 -30.01 -0.41
C VAL A 112 5.53 -30.67 0.62
N GLU A 113 5.19 -31.90 1.04
CA GLU A 113 5.96 -32.74 1.97
C GLU A 113 7.42 -33.02 1.52
N ASP A 114 7.74 -32.93 0.23
CA ASP A 114 9.07 -33.23 -0.31
C ASP A 114 10.07 -32.06 -0.26
N ARG A 115 9.70 -30.90 0.27
CA ARG A 115 10.57 -29.71 0.27
C ARG A 115 10.68 -28.92 1.59
N ALA A 116 10.08 -29.37 2.65
CA ALA A 116 10.13 -28.64 3.91
C ALA A 116 11.27 -29.13 4.80
N GLN A 117 12.47 -28.66 4.62
CA GLN A 117 13.49 -28.64 5.69
C GLN A 117 14.73 -27.84 5.23
N GLY A 118 14.60 -26.52 5.04
CA GLY A 118 15.77 -25.75 4.65
C GLY A 118 15.67 -24.21 4.67
N ALA A 119 14.50 -23.65 4.88
CA ALA A 119 14.33 -22.19 4.78
C ALA A 119 14.24 -21.44 6.13
N THR A 120 14.24 -22.14 7.26
CA THR A 120 14.09 -21.53 8.59
C THR A 120 15.41 -21.12 9.25
N GLY A 121 16.53 -21.12 8.53
CA GLY A 121 17.78 -20.55 9.02
C GLY A 121 17.76 -19.03 8.98
N ASN A 122 17.69 -18.35 10.13
CA ASN A 122 17.98 -16.91 10.36
C ASN A 122 17.49 -15.94 9.26
N SER A 123 16.23 -16.04 8.84
CA SER A 123 15.70 -15.11 7.84
C SER A 123 15.39 -13.77 8.51
N VAL A 124 16.06 -12.71 8.05
CA VAL A 124 15.77 -11.32 8.46
C VAL A 124 14.27 -11.05 8.25
N PRO A 125 13.54 -10.57 9.26
CA PRO A 125 12.13 -10.21 9.11
C PRO A 125 11.89 -9.24 7.95
N VAL A 126 10.74 -9.36 7.29
CA VAL A 126 10.31 -8.47 6.20
C VAL A 126 9.77 -7.18 6.80
N LYS A 127 10.26 -6.05 6.34
CA LYS A 127 9.72 -4.74 6.75
C LYS A 127 8.35 -4.52 6.14
N PRO A 128 7.36 -4.03 6.90
CA PRO A 128 6.06 -3.62 6.34
C PRO A 128 6.17 -2.71 5.13
N SER A 129 7.14 -1.78 5.12
CA SER A 129 7.41 -0.87 4.00
C SER A 129 7.79 -1.59 2.69
N GLU A 130 8.44 -2.75 2.76
CA GLU A 130 8.76 -3.56 1.57
C GLU A 130 7.48 -4.12 0.93
N ILE A 131 6.54 -4.57 1.76
CA ILE A 131 5.24 -5.10 1.30
C ILE A 131 4.42 -3.98 0.64
N PHE A 132 4.32 -2.81 1.30
CA PHE A 132 3.61 -1.66 0.75
C PHE A 132 4.25 -1.16 -0.53
N GLY A 133 5.57 -0.97 -0.56
CA GLY A 133 6.30 -0.51 -1.74
C GLY A 133 6.11 -1.42 -2.96
N LEU A 134 6.18 -2.74 -2.77
CA LEU A 134 5.92 -3.72 -3.83
C LEU A 134 4.45 -3.69 -4.30
N MET A 135 3.50 -3.50 -3.38
CA MET A 135 2.07 -3.45 -3.73
C MET A 135 1.72 -2.16 -4.48
N ASP A 136 2.30 -1.03 -4.11
CA ASP A 136 2.12 0.25 -4.79
C ASP A 136 2.74 0.22 -6.19
N GLU A 137 3.93 -0.35 -6.32
CA GLU A 137 4.58 -0.56 -7.62
C GLU A 137 3.75 -1.49 -8.52
N LEU A 138 3.18 -2.58 -7.96
CA LEU A 138 2.24 -3.45 -8.66
C LEU A 138 1.04 -2.65 -9.19
N ALA A 139 0.43 -1.82 -8.36
CA ALA A 139 -0.72 -0.98 -8.72
C ALA A 139 -0.35 0.05 -9.79
N ARG A 140 0.84 0.64 -9.71
CA ARG A 140 1.36 1.61 -10.67
C ARG A 140 1.60 0.97 -12.05
N ARG A 141 2.13 -0.25 -12.11
CA ARG A 141 2.37 -0.99 -13.36
C ARG A 141 1.10 -1.57 -13.97
N ALA A 142 0.06 -1.86 -13.19
CA ALA A 142 -1.17 -2.51 -13.62
C ALA A 142 -2.01 -1.64 -14.58
N SER A 143 -1.44 -1.26 -15.74
CA SER A 143 -2.06 -0.38 -16.72
C SER A 143 -3.25 -1.02 -17.42
N ASN A 144 -3.19 -2.32 -17.68
CA ASN A 144 -4.26 -3.07 -18.34
C ASN A 144 -5.45 -3.27 -17.38
N TYR A 145 -5.19 -3.54 -16.10
CA TYR A 145 -6.25 -3.56 -15.08
C TYR A 145 -7.01 -2.22 -15.02
N ARG A 146 -6.30 -1.08 -15.02
CA ARG A 146 -6.95 0.24 -15.01
C ARG A 146 -7.76 0.53 -16.27
N ARG A 147 -7.40 -0.07 -17.41
CA ARG A 147 -8.11 0.12 -18.68
C ARG A 147 -9.36 -0.73 -18.78
N HIS A 148 -9.34 -1.96 -18.27
CA HIS A 148 -10.36 -2.99 -18.60
C HIS A 148 -11.00 -3.63 -17.36
N GLY A 149 -10.38 -3.59 -16.19
CA GLY A 149 -10.91 -4.20 -14.95
C GLY A 149 -10.93 -5.74 -14.92
N GLY A 150 -10.64 -6.42 -16.03
CA GLY A 150 -10.77 -7.87 -16.20
C GLY A 150 -9.44 -8.63 -16.18
N ILE A 151 -8.38 -8.08 -15.58
CA ILE A 151 -7.02 -8.65 -15.57
C ILE A 151 -6.52 -8.74 -14.14
N HIS A 152 -5.74 -9.75 -13.84
CA HIS A 152 -4.97 -9.88 -12.61
C HIS A 152 -3.51 -9.51 -12.84
N SER A 153 -2.85 -9.03 -11.81
CA SER A 153 -1.42 -8.76 -11.81
C SER A 153 -0.72 -9.42 -10.62
N ALA A 154 0.51 -9.84 -10.83
CA ALA A 154 1.39 -10.33 -9.78
C ALA A 154 2.83 -9.87 -10.04
N ALA A 155 3.62 -9.80 -9.00
CA ALA A 155 5.03 -9.45 -9.09
C ALA A 155 5.84 -10.15 -8.01
N ALA A 156 7.14 -10.33 -8.29
CA ALA A 156 8.11 -10.82 -7.31
C ALA A 156 9.19 -9.76 -7.07
N GLY A 157 9.57 -9.60 -5.78
CA GLY A 157 10.56 -8.63 -5.35
C GLY A 157 11.27 -9.03 -4.07
N ARG A 158 12.26 -8.23 -3.68
CA ARG A 158 13.05 -8.40 -2.45
C ARG A 158 13.58 -7.04 -2.01
N GLY A 159 13.54 -6.74 -0.70
CA GLY A 159 14.02 -5.47 -0.16
C GLY A 159 13.28 -4.23 -0.69
N GLY A 160 12.02 -4.39 -1.11
CA GLY A 160 11.23 -3.32 -1.75
C GLY A 160 11.42 -3.19 -3.27
N ASP A 161 12.43 -3.84 -3.85
CA ASP A 161 12.72 -3.79 -5.30
C ASP A 161 11.95 -4.88 -6.05
N MET A 162 11.14 -4.47 -7.03
CA MET A 162 10.41 -5.36 -7.92
C MET A 162 11.25 -5.70 -9.16
N PHE A 163 11.50 -6.99 -9.40
CA PHE A 163 12.30 -7.45 -10.54
C PHE A 163 11.54 -8.33 -11.53
N LEU A 164 10.39 -8.90 -11.16
CA LEU A 164 9.47 -9.59 -12.07
C LEU A 164 8.06 -9.07 -11.91
N TYR A 165 7.36 -8.99 -13.05
CA TYR A 165 5.98 -8.52 -13.11
C TYR A 165 5.23 -9.24 -14.22
N ALA A 166 3.97 -9.64 -13.95
CA ALA A 166 3.10 -10.26 -14.93
C ALA A 166 1.65 -9.79 -14.79
N GLU A 167 0.99 -9.62 -15.91
CA GLU A 167 -0.48 -9.48 -16.01
C GLU A 167 -1.06 -10.63 -16.81
N ASP A 168 -2.25 -11.10 -16.41
CA ASP A 168 -3.04 -12.07 -17.17
C ASP A 168 -4.52 -12.01 -16.74
N LEU A 169 -5.43 -12.44 -17.61
CA LEU A 169 -6.84 -12.59 -17.25
C LEU A 169 -7.04 -13.64 -16.14
N GLY A 170 -6.14 -14.63 -16.04
CA GLY A 170 -6.11 -15.66 -15.01
C GLY A 170 -5.07 -15.37 -13.92
N ARG A 171 -5.49 -15.24 -12.64
CA ARG A 171 -4.56 -15.02 -11.54
C ARG A 171 -3.50 -16.13 -11.40
N HIS A 172 -3.82 -17.38 -11.77
CA HIS A 172 -2.88 -18.49 -11.75
C HIS A 172 -1.83 -18.35 -12.86
N ASN A 173 -2.25 -17.87 -14.03
CA ASN A 173 -1.36 -17.62 -15.15
C ASN A 173 -0.32 -16.54 -14.83
N THR A 174 -0.64 -15.57 -13.97
CA THR A 174 0.36 -14.57 -13.55
C THR A 174 1.56 -15.20 -12.84
N LEU A 175 1.33 -16.23 -12.02
CA LEU A 175 2.41 -16.96 -11.36
C LEU A 175 3.17 -17.85 -12.35
N ASP A 176 2.46 -18.48 -13.27
CA ASP A 176 3.11 -19.27 -14.35
C ASP A 176 4.03 -18.37 -15.18
N ARG A 177 3.60 -17.16 -15.55
CA ARG A 177 4.44 -16.19 -16.26
C ARG A 177 5.67 -15.77 -15.46
N ILE A 178 5.53 -15.45 -14.17
CA ILE A 178 6.66 -15.13 -13.29
C ILE A 178 7.64 -16.30 -13.21
N ALA A 179 7.14 -17.53 -13.04
CA ALA A 179 7.96 -18.73 -12.97
C ALA A 179 8.74 -18.99 -14.26
N GLY A 180 8.08 -18.78 -15.42
CA GLY A 180 8.70 -18.95 -16.72
C GLY A 180 9.71 -17.85 -17.02
N GLU A 181 9.39 -16.60 -16.75
CA GLU A 181 10.32 -15.49 -16.93
C GLU A 181 11.56 -15.65 -16.05
N ALA A 182 11.36 -16.04 -14.76
CA ALA A 182 12.45 -16.34 -13.86
C ALA A 182 13.35 -17.47 -14.39
N LEU A 183 12.74 -18.52 -14.96
CA LEU A 183 13.47 -19.63 -15.56
C LEU A 183 14.36 -19.17 -16.73
N PHE A 184 13.81 -18.38 -17.66
CA PHE A 184 14.55 -17.88 -18.83
C PHE A 184 15.65 -16.87 -18.45
N LYS A 185 15.43 -16.08 -17.43
CA LYS A 185 16.39 -15.06 -16.97
C LYS A 185 17.37 -15.58 -15.92
N GLY A 186 17.24 -16.83 -15.47
CA GLY A 186 18.10 -17.42 -14.42
C GLY A 186 17.90 -16.71 -13.07
N ILE A 187 16.70 -16.19 -12.77
CA ILE A 187 16.42 -15.49 -11.52
C ILE A 187 15.97 -16.50 -10.47
N ASP A 188 16.66 -16.49 -9.32
CA ASP A 188 16.25 -17.27 -8.15
C ASP A 188 15.16 -16.53 -7.37
N LEU A 189 14.01 -17.19 -7.18
CA LEU A 189 12.86 -16.69 -6.43
C LEU A 189 12.86 -17.10 -4.96
N THR A 190 13.86 -17.86 -4.51
CA THR A 190 13.97 -18.30 -3.12
C THR A 190 14.04 -17.09 -2.18
N GLY A 191 13.20 -17.05 -1.16
CA GLY A 191 13.17 -15.97 -0.17
C GLY A 191 12.59 -14.65 -0.67
N THR A 192 11.90 -14.65 -1.81
CA THR A 192 11.24 -13.44 -2.34
C THR A 192 9.88 -13.17 -1.71
N ILE A 193 9.40 -11.95 -1.92
CA ILE A 193 8.01 -11.53 -1.66
C ILE A 193 7.25 -11.59 -2.97
N LEU A 194 6.14 -12.32 -3.00
CA LEU A 194 5.19 -12.37 -4.09
C LEU A 194 4.01 -11.47 -3.76
N VAL A 195 3.74 -10.46 -4.58
CA VAL A 195 2.57 -9.60 -4.44
C VAL A 195 1.56 -9.87 -5.56
N THR A 196 0.25 -9.85 -5.25
CA THR A 196 -0.80 -10.12 -6.23
C THR A 196 -2.05 -9.26 -6.00
N SER A 197 -2.76 -8.94 -7.08
CA SER A 197 -4.07 -8.29 -7.04
C SER A 197 -5.21 -9.27 -6.76
N GLY A 198 -4.99 -10.57 -6.98
CA GLY A 198 -6.00 -11.61 -6.93
C GLY A 198 -6.12 -12.31 -5.57
N ARG A 199 -7.25 -12.97 -5.34
CA ARG A 199 -7.46 -13.85 -4.18
C ARG A 199 -6.42 -14.97 -4.13
N VAL A 200 -5.85 -15.24 -2.96
CA VAL A 200 -4.87 -16.32 -2.76
C VAL A 200 -5.58 -17.63 -2.50
N SER A 201 -5.48 -18.56 -3.45
CA SER A 201 -6.00 -19.92 -3.37
C SER A 201 -4.90 -20.92 -3.00
N THR A 202 -5.29 -22.14 -2.61
CA THR A 202 -4.37 -23.24 -2.32
C THR A 202 -3.39 -23.50 -3.47
N GLU A 203 -3.84 -23.43 -4.72
CA GLU A 203 -3.00 -23.61 -5.91
C GLU A 203 -1.94 -22.52 -6.02
N MET A 204 -2.31 -21.26 -5.75
CA MET A 204 -1.33 -20.16 -5.77
C MET A 204 -0.25 -20.34 -4.70
N VAL A 205 -0.64 -20.78 -3.50
CA VAL A 205 0.32 -21.10 -2.43
C VAL A 205 1.24 -22.25 -2.82
N ALA A 206 0.69 -23.34 -3.39
CA ALA A 206 1.49 -24.46 -3.86
C ALA A 206 2.53 -24.05 -4.92
N LYS A 207 2.11 -23.22 -5.88
CA LYS A 207 3.00 -22.65 -6.90
C LYS A 207 4.10 -21.76 -6.28
N ALA A 208 3.74 -20.91 -5.33
CA ALA A 208 4.67 -20.05 -4.61
C ALA A 208 5.69 -20.84 -3.78
N ALA A 209 5.24 -21.91 -3.11
CA ALA A 209 6.10 -22.82 -2.35
C ALA A 209 7.14 -23.52 -3.25
N LEU A 210 6.74 -23.98 -4.46
CA LEU A 210 7.66 -24.55 -5.44
C LEU A 210 8.73 -23.57 -5.93
N LEU A 211 8.44 -22.28 -5.87
CA LEU A 211 9.37 -21.21 -6.23
C LEU A 211 10.25 -20.75 -5.05
N GLY A 212 10.02 -21.29 -3.85
CA GLY A 212 10.74 -20.89 -2.65
C GLY A 212 10.38 -19.50 -2.12
N VAL A 213 9.19 -18.99 -2.47
CA VAL A 213 8.67 -17.71 -1.98
C VAL A 213 8.48 -17.78 -0.47
N ARG A 214 8.93 -16.74 0.25
CA ARG A 214 8.82 -16.66 1.72
C ARG A 214 7.59 -15.91 2.21
N LEU A 215 7.03 -15.01 1.39
CA LEU A 215 5.87 -14.19 1.74
C LEU A 215 4.98 -13.96 0.52
N ILE A 216 3.68 -14.14 0.72
CA ILE A 216 2.65 -13.80 -0.27
C ILE A 216 1.80 -12.66 0.28
N ALA A 217 1.71 -11.55 -0.46
CA ALA A 217 0.85 -10.43 -0.11
C ALA A 217 -0.22 -10.18 -1.19
N SER A 218 -1.46 -9.95 -0.76
CA SER A 218 -2.58 -9.73 -1.67
C SER A 218 -3.42 -8.51 -1.28
N ARG A 219 -4.03 -7.87 -2.28
CA ARG A 219 -5.06 -6.84 -2.06
C ARG A 219 -6.39 -7.40 -1.55
N THR A 220 -6.58 -8.73 -1.62
CA THR A 220 -7.81 -9.41 -1.26
C THR A 220 -7.58 -10.49 -0.20
N SER A 221 -8.61 -11.31 0.06
CA SER A 221 -8.55 -12.38 1.05
C SER A 221 -7.89 -13.66 0.53
N PRO A 222 -7.27 -14.48 1.39
CA PRO A 222 -6.97 -15.87 1.12
C PRO A 222 -8.20 -16.78 1.33
N THR A 223 -8.04 -18.06 0.93
CA THR A 223 -8.95 -19.14 1.32
C THR A 223 -8.43 -19.84 2.59
N ASP A 224 -9.30 -20.54 3.33
CA ASP A 224 -8.93 -21.27 4.54
C ASP A 224 -7.85 -22.35 4.28
N MET A 225 -8.01 -23.10 3.19
CA MET A 225 -7.01 -24.11 2.80
C MET A 225 -5.69 -23.49 2.37
N ALA A 226 -5.70 -22.27 1.79
CA ALA A 226 -4.47 -21.53 1.48
C ALA A 226 -3.71 -21.14 2.76
N ILE A 227 -4.43 -20.69 3.80
CA ILE A 227 -3.83 -20.37 5.10
C ILE A 227 -3.15 -21.63 5.68
N ARG A 228 -3.88 -22.75 5.77
CA ARG A 228 -3.32 -24.01 6.29
C ARG A 228 -2.13 -24.53 5.50
N LEU A 229 -2.09 -24.28 4.18
CA LEU A 229 -0.94 -24.67 3.36
C LEU A 229 0.24 -23.75 3.61
N CYS A 230 0.03 -22.43 3.78
CA CYS A 230 1.07 -21.49 4.16
C CYS A 230 1.71 -21.86 5.50
N ASP A 231 0.89 -22.20 6.53
CA ASP A 231 1.39 -22.64 7.83
C ASP A 231 2.32 -23.87 7.73
N ARG A 232 2.01 -24.80 6.82
CA ARG A 232 2.83 -26.01 6.61
C ARG A 232 4.05 -25.80 5.72
N SER A 233 4.08 -24.70 4.99
CA SER A 233 5.14 -24.39 3.99
C SER A 233 6.06 -23.28 4.44
N ASP A 234 5.97 -22.84 5.70
CA ASP A 234 6.71 -21.70 6.27
C ASP A 234 6.62 -20.43 5.43
N ILE A 235 5.41 -20.15 4.85
CA ILE A 235 5.14 -18.97 4.04
C ILE A 235 4.30 -17.99 4.83
N CYS A 236 4.78 -16.78 5.02
CA CYS A 236 3.98 -15.69 5.55
C CYS A 236 2.88 -15.29 4.57
N LEU A 237 1.63 -15.29 5.00
CA LEU A 237 0.48 -14.93 4.18
C LEU A 237 -0.16 -13.65 4.67
N VAL A 238 -0.18 -12.65 3.80
CA VAL A 238 -0.70 -11.31 4.07
C VAL A 238 -1.82 -11.00 3.09
N GLY A 239 -2.94 -10.50 3.60
CA GLY A 239 -4.08 -10.08 2.78
C GLY A 239 -4.55 -8.68 3.11
N TYR A 240 -5.46 -8.15 2.27
CA TYR A 240 -6.04 -6.81 2.40
C TYR A 240 -5.00 -5.69 2.52
N VAL A 241 -3.90 -5.81 1.76
CA VAL A 241 -2.84 -4.79 1.75
C VAL A 241 -3.34 -3.52 1.10
N ARG A 242 -3.54 -2.46 1.89
CA ARG A 242 -3.96 -1.13 1.43
C ARG A 242 -3.82 -0.11 2.56
N GLU A 243 -3.61 1.16 2.21
CA GLU A 243 -3.68 2.30 3.14
C GLU A 243 -2.84 2.12 4.41
N GLY A 244 -1.60 1.64 4.25
CA GLY A 244 -0.70 1.46 5.39
C GLY A 244 -1.07 0.32 6.35
N ARG A 245 -2.04 -0.55 5.99
CA ARG A 245 -2.47 -1.69 6.81
C ARG A 245 -2.58 -2.98 6.00
N PHE A 246 -2.47 -4.09 6.69
CA PHE A 246 -2.71 -5.43 6.15
C PHE A 246 -3.10 -6.41 7.26
N THR A 247 -3.60 -7.57 6.87
CA THR A 247 -3.92 -8.66 7.79
C THR A 247 -2.94 -9.81 7.57
N VAL A 248 -2.30 -10.30 8.62
CA VAL A 248 -1.40 -11.47 8.58
C VAL A 248 -2.20 -12.72 8.96
N TYR A 249 -2.14 -13.74 8.13
CA TYR A 249 -2.88 -15.00 8.30
C TYR A 249 -2.01 -16.18 8.72
N SER A 250 -0.71 -16.13 8.41
CA SER A 250 0.28 -17.17 8.80
C SER A 250 1.65 -16.51 9.01
N HIS A 251 2.47 -17.12 9.87
CA HIS A 251 3.86 -16.74 10.14
C HIS A 251 4.08 -15.23 10.44
N PRO A 252 3.36 -14.65 11.44
CA PRO A 252 3.52 -13.25 11.80
C PRO A 252 4.94 -12.91 12.28
N GLU A 253 5.70 -13.87 12.75
CA GLU A 253 7.10 -13.72 13.17
C GLU A 253 8.05 -13.36 12.02
N LEU A 254 7.62 -13.58 10.76
CA LEU A 254 8.38 -13.17 9.58
C LEU A 254 8.17 -11.69 9.19
N ILE A 255 7.25 -11.00 9.87
CA ILE A 255 7.07 -9.55 9.70
C ILE A 255 7.86 -8.83 10.78
N GLU A 256 8.66 -7.84 10.39
CA GLU A 256 9.32 -6.96 11.34
C GLU A 256 8.26 -6.23 12.16
N GLN A 257 8.19 -6.58 13.44
CA GLN A 257 7.33 -5.89 14.38
C GLN A 257 8.10 -4.70 14.93
N TYR A 258 7.56 -3.52 14.67
CA TYR A 258 7.98 -2.38 15.46
C TYR A 258 7.25 -2.52 16.81
N PRO A 259 7.97 -2.71 17.95
CA PRO A 259 7.33 -2.61 19.26
C PRO A 259 6.60 -1.27 19.30
N ASP A 260 5.46 -1.20 20.00
CA ASP A 260 4.77 0.07 20.25
C ASP A 260 5.84 1.12 20.53
N ARG A 261 6.08 2.00 19.56
CA ARG A 261 7.16 2.98 19.68
C ARG A 261 6.84 3.78 20.92
N ALA A 262 7.76 3.77 21.89
CA ALA A 262 7.58 4.52 23.13
C ALA A 262 7.07 5.93 22.82
N LYS A 263 6.09 6.38 23.58
CA LYS A 263 5.57 7.74 23.44
C LYS A 263 6.70 8.73 23.67
N ILE A 264 6.63 9.86 22.99
CA ILE A 264 7.61 10.94 23.16
C ILE A 264 7.25 11.71 24.43
N ASP A 265 8.01 11.50 25.48
CA ASP A 265 7.84 12.23 26.73
C ASP A 265 8.24 13.70 26.55
N GLY A 266 7.62 14.58 27.37
CA GLY A 266 7.94 16.00 27.37
C GLY A 266 7.38 16.80 26.19
N VAL A 267 6.55 16.18 25.33
CA VAL A 267 5.82 16.83 24.22
C VAL A 267 4.33 16.55 24.33
N THR A 268 3.50 17.58 24.22
CA THR A 268 2.04 17.46 24.11
C THR A 268 1.63 17.55 22.65
N GLY A 269 0.84 16.60 22.15
CA GLY A 269 0.19 16.68 20.84
C GLY A 269 -0.95 17.70 20.88
N VAL A 270 -1.05 18.56 19.87
CA VAL A 270 -2.06 19.61 19.79
C VAL A 270 -2.79 19.53 18.46
N ILE A 271 -4.11 19.51 18.50
CA ILE A 271 -4.97 19.65 17.33
C ILE A 271 -5.63 21.03 17.39
N LEU A 272 -5.36 21.89 16.40
CA LEU A 272 -6.05 23.17 16.28
C LEU A 272 -7.33 22.97 15.50
N ALA A 273 -8.45 22.98 16.21
CA ALA A 273 -9.80 22.79 15.67
C ALA A 273 -10.64 24.09 15.74
N GLY A 274 -10.00 25.22 15.50
CA GLY A 274 -10.61 26.55 15.45
C GLY A 274 -10.60 27.10 14.03
N GLY A 275 -11.74 27.60 13.56
CA GLY A 275 -11.88 28.25 12.25
C GLY A 275 -13.32 28.16 11.75
N SER A 276 -13.87 29.26 11.21
CA SER A 276 -15.17 29.25 10.56
C SER A 276 -15.05 28.50 9.22
N SER A 277 -15.52 27.26 9.14
CA SER A 277 -15.57 26.44 7.90
C SER A 277 -16.62 26.98 6.91
N THR A 278 -16.53 28.28 6.59
CA THR A 278 -17.54 28.99 5.79
C THR A 278 -17.64 28.51 4.34
N ARG A 279 -16.56 27.94 3.78
CA ARG A 279 -16.52 27.50 2.38
C ARG A 279 -17.17 26.13 2.14
N MET A 280 -17.18 25.24 3.12
CA MET A 280 -17.74 23.89 2.99
C MET A 280 -19.15 23.74 3.60
N GLY A 281 -19.68 24.77 4.30
CA GLY A 281 -20.97 24.71 4.98
C GLY A 281 -21.08 23.68 6.10
N ARG A 282 -20.00 22.95 6.39
CA ARG A 282 -19.88 21.91 7.43
C ARG A 282 -18.52 22.01 8.10
N ASN A 283 -18.45 21.53 9.34
CA ASN A 283 -17.16 21.40 10.05
C ASN A 283 -16.30 20.32 9.35
N LYS A 284 -15.21 20.74 8.71
CA LYS A 284 -14.30 19.86 7.95
C LYS A 284 -13.68 18.75 8.81
N ALA A 285 -13.36 19.08 10.05
CA ALA A 285 -12.76 18.13 10.98
C ALA A 285 -13.66 16.92 11.25
N LEU A 286 -14.96 17.06 11.10
CA LEU A 286 -15.96 16.01 11.34
C LEU A 286 -16.38 15.26 10.07
N LEU A 287 -15.75 15.52 8.93
CA LEU A 287 -15.98 14.74 7.72
C LEU A 287 -15.48 13.30 7.93
N ALA A 288 -16.23 12.33 7.35
CA ALA A 288 -15.91 10.92 7.47
C ALA A 288 -14.55 10.58 6.80
N LEU A 289 -13.74 9.75 7.45
CA LEU A 289 -12.50 9.22 6.93
C LEU A 289 -12.42 7.73 7.31
N GLY A 290 -12.78 6.86 6.38
CA GLY A 290 -12.90 5.43 6.66
C GLY A 290 -13.93 5.14 7.76
N ASP A 291 -13.48 4.55 8.86
CA ASP A 291 -14.27 4.17 10.05
C ASP A 291 -14.39 5.29 11.10
N THR A 292 -13.82 6.47 10.85
CA THR A 292 -13.76 7.60 11.77
C THR A 292 -13.99 8.94 11.06
N THR A 293 -13.66 10.04 11.72
CA THR A 293 -13.61 11.40 11.15
C THR A 293 -12.19 11.85 10.92
N ILE A 294 -11.97 12.92 10.14
CA ILE A 294 -10.63 13.49 9.91
C ILE A 294 -9.94 13.77 11.25
N ILE A 295 -10.59 14.48 12.16
CA ILE A 295 -10.01 14.78 13.48
C ILE A 295 -9.85 13.51 14.34
N GLY A 296 -10.73 12.52 14.19
CA GLY A 296 -10.63 11.24 14.88
C GLY A 296 -9.40 10.44 14.43
N ALA A 297 -9.09 10.44 13.13
CA ALA A 297 -7.88 9.83 12.58
C ALA A 297 -6.63 10.57 13.08
N LEU A 298 -6.62 11.90 13.00
CA LEU A 298 -5.53 12.73 13.52
C LEU A 298 -5.29 12.51 15.02
N TYR A 299 -6.36 12.46 15.81
CA TYR A 299 -6.25 12.14 17.23
C TYR A 299 -5.62 10.77 17.47
N ARG A 300 -6.04 9.72 16.75
CA ARG A 300 -5.46 8.37 16.91
C ARG A 300 -3.95 8.38 16.63
N THR A 301 -3.52 9.07 15.56
CA THR A 301 -2.09 9.19 15.24
C THR A 301 -1.33 9.91 16.34
N LEU A 302 -1.81 11.08 16.80
CA LEU A 302 -1.12 11.83 17.86
C LEU A 302 -1.13 11.09 19.21
N ALA A 303 -2.22 10.41 19.55
CA ALA A 303 -2.33 9.61 20.78
C ALA A 303 -1.40 8.38 20.80
N ALA A 304 -1.01 7.86 19.63
CA ALA A 304 0.02 6.82 19.54
C ALA A 304 1.43 7.38 19.79
N ILE A 305 1.65 8.69 19.53
CA ILE A 305 2.97 9.33 19.62
C ILE A 305 3.19 10.00 20.98
N PHE A 306 2.16 10.68 21.51
CA PHE A 306 2.29 11.54 22.69
C PHE A 306 1.52 11.00 23.89
N PRO A 307 2.04 11.19 25.13
CA PRO A 307 1.31 10.82 26.34
C PRO A 307 0.02 11.63 26.54
N GLU A 308 0.02 12.90 26.13
CA GLU A 308 -1.13 13.81 26.19
C GLU A 308 -1.41 14.41 24.83
N VAL A 309 -2.70 14.44 24.45
CA VAL A 309 -3.20 15.18 23.28
C VAL A 309 -4.29 16.14 23.75
N ILE A 310 -4.26 17.39 23.25
CA ILE A 310 -5.29 18.39 23.51
C ILE A 310 -5.88 18.91 22.19
N ILE A 311 -7.16 19.23 22.20
CA ILE A 311 -7.84 19.92 21.09
C ILE A 311 -8.08 21.37 21.51
N VAL A 312 -7.59 22.31 20.73
CA VAL A 312 -7.90 23.74 20.90
C VAL A 312 -9.13 24.08 20.08
N THR A 313 -10.22 24.43 20.74
CA THR A 313 -11.50 24.73 20.10
C THR A 313 -12.37 25.64 20.96
N ASN A 314 -13.21 26.46 20.29
CA ASN A 314 -14.22 27.27 20.97
C ASN A 314 -15.63 26.62 20.97
N THR A 315 -15.74 25.40 20.38
CA THR A 315 -16.95 24.57 20.33
C THR A 315 -16.68 23.17 20.84
N PRO A 316 -16.33 22.98 22.13
CA PRO A 316 -15.90 21.69 22.68
C PRO A 316 -16.96 20.59 22.55
N GLU A 317 -18.24 20.94 22.50
CA GLU A 317 -19.37 20.03 22.32
C GLU A 317 -19.31 19.25 21.00
N GLU A 318 -18.75 19.82 19.93
CA GLU A 318 -18.61 19.16 18.65
C GLU A 318 -17.60 18.01 18.70
N TYR A 319 -16.69 18.02 19.64
CA TYR A 319 -15.59 17.05 19.80
C TYR A 319 -15.72 16.15 21.04
N ALA A 320 -16.88 16.15 21.68
CA ALA A 320 -17.15 15.35 22.88
C ALA A 320 -16.95 13.83 22.71
N GLY A 321 -17.02 13.35 21.47
CA GLY A 321 -16.75 11.93 21.13
C GLY A 321 -15.26 11.55 21.08
N ILE A 322 -14.33 12.51 21.20
CA ILE A 322 -12.89 12.26 21.18
C ILE A 322 -12.38 12.27 22.63
N PRO A 323 -11.71 11.18 23.09
CA PRO A 323 -11.33 11.04 24.49
C PRO A 323 -10.06 11.84 24.83
N CYS A 324 -10.11 13.16 24.66
CA CYS A 324 -9.01 14.05 25.02
C CYS A 324 -9.51 15.37 25.62
N ARG A 325 -8.62 16.11 26.25
CA ARG A 325 -8.91 17.41 26.83
C ARG A 325 -9.08 18.48 25.75
N THR A 326 -10.14 19.28 25.85
CA THR A 326 -10.35 20.47 25.01
C THR A 326 -9.96 21.73 25.79
N VAL A 327 -9.44 22.73 25.08
CA VAL A 327 -9.14 24.07 25.62
C VAL A 327 -9.64 25.13 24.66
N ALA A 328 -10.07 26.28 25.19
CA ALA A 328 -10.56 27.39 24.38
C ALA A 328 -9.46 28.43 24.11
N ASP A 329 -9.62 29.20 23.04
CA ASP A 329 -8.77 30.37 22.76
C ASP A 329 -8.84 31.39 23.89
N ILE A 330 -7.67 31.86 24.33
CA ILE A 330 -7.56 32.96 25.28
C ILE A 330 -7.79 34.31 24.57
N PHE A 331 -7.46 34.39 23.29
CA PHE A 331 -7.66 35.56 22.43
C PHE A 331 -8.63 35.24 21.27
N PRO A 332 -9.94 35.21 21.52
CA PRO A 332 -10.91 34.81 20.49
C PRO A 332 -10.85 35.70 19.24
N GLY A 333 -10.96 35.08 18.06
CA GLY A 333 -11.00 35.77 16.77
C GLY A 333 -9.65 36.22 16.20
N ALA A 334 -8.53 35.87 16.82
CA ALA A 334 -7.19 36.15 16.31
C ALA A 334 -6.65 35.04 15.36
N GLY A 335 -7.47 34.04 15.00
CA GLY A 335 -7.09 32.99 14.06
C GLY A 335 -6.16 31.93 14.66
N SER A 336 -5.37 31.26 13.81
CA SER A 336 -4.54 30.11 14.21
C SER A 336 -3.47 30.46 15.27
N ILE A 337 -3.04 31.70 15.32
CA ILE A 337 -2.08 32.15 16.35
C ILE A 337 -2.70 32.14 17.76
N ALA A 338 -4.01 32.45 17.89
CA ALA A 338 -4.69 32.35 19.18
C ALA A 338 -4.77 30.90 19.65
N GLY A 339 -5.04 29.98 18.73
CA GLY A 339 -4.98 28.55 19.02
C GLY A 339 -3.60 28.07 19.45
N LEU A 340 -2.54 28.53 18.78
CA LEU A 340 -1.16 28.23 19.15
C LEU A 340 -0.82 28.77 20.56
N HIS A 341 -1.22 30.01 20.85
CA HIS A 341 -1.08 30.61 22.18
C HIS A 341 -1.79 29.79 23.25
N ALA A 342 -3.06 29.46 23.03
CA ALA A 342 -3.85 28.66 23.99
C ALA A 342 -3.23 27.27 24.20
N ALA A 343 -2.73 26.64 23.15
CA ALA A 343 -2.04 25.37 23.22
C ALA A 343 -0.81 25.43 24.13
N LEU A 344 0.06 26.41 23.93
CA LEU A 344 1.28 26.62 24.75
C LEU A 344 0.94 26.96 26.20
N ALA A 345 -0.06 27.84 26.42
CA ALA A 345 -0.49 28.24 27.76
C ALA A 345 -1.09 27.08 28.58
N HIS A 346 -1.83 26.19 27.92
CA HIS A 346 -2.52 25.07 28.57
C HIS A 346 -1.75 23.74 28.53
N SER A 347 -0.65 23.66 27.77
CA SER A 347 0.22 22.47 27.76
C SER A 347 0.87 22.25 29.13
N ARG A 348 1.04 20.98 29.51
CA ARG A 348 1.77 20.57 30.72
C ARG A 348 3.23 20.28 30.46
N THR A 349 3.64 20.28 29.19
CA THR A 349 5.00 19.98 28.76
C THR A 349 5.72 21.23 28.26
N GLU A 350 7.05 21.16 28.19
CA GLU A 350 7.90 22.25 27.68
C GLU A 350 7.81 22.41 26.16
N ARG A 351 7.33 21.38 25.43
CA ARG A 351 7.19 21.38 24.00
C ARG A 351 5.79 20.94 23.59
N ILE A 352 5.32 21.44 22.47
CA ILE A 352 4.09 20.97 21.81
C ILE A 352 4.38 20.65 20.36
N PHE A 353 3.74 19.60 19.84
CA PHE A 353 3.61 19.38 18.40
C PHE A 353 2.21 19.82 17.97
N VAL A 354 2.12 20.70 16.99
CA VAL A 354 0.86 21.28 16.51
C VAL A 354 0.50 20.69 15.15
N ALA A 355 -0.74 20.26 14.99
CA ALA A 355 -1.35 19.92 13.70
C ALA A 355 -2.69 20.63 13.51
N ALA A 356 -2.98 21.04 12.29
CA ALA A 356 -4.30 21.57 11.92
C ALA A 356 -5.30 20.43 11.76
N CYS A 357 -6.58 20.66 12.14
CA CYS A 357 -7.62 19.63 12.11
C CYS A 357 -8.08 19.23 10.69
N ASP A 358 -7.57 19.87 9.65
CA ASP A 358 -7.86 19.59 8.25
C ASP A 358 -6.73 18.84 7.52
N MET A 359 -5.78 18.26 8.27
CA MET A 359 -4.69 17.41 7.79
C MET A 359 -5.01 15.92 8.04
N PRO A 360 -5.67 15.22 7.09
CA PRO A 360 -6.15 13.85 7.32
C PRO A 360 -5.06 12.77 7.24
N LEU A 361 -3.90 13.08 6.63
CA LEU A 361 -2.87 12.10 6.26
C LEU A 361 -1.53 12.33 6.98
N VAL A 362 -1.56 12.79 8.23
CA VAL A 362 -0.33 13.04 8.98
C VAL A 362 0.50 11.76 9.18
N SER A 363 1.81 11.86 8.94
CA SER A 363 2.76 10.75 9.10
C SER A 363 3.32 10.69 10.52
N GLU A 364 3.16 9.55 11.19
CA GLU A 364 3.79 9.29 12.49
C GLU A 364 5.31 9.39 12.38
N GLU A 365 5.91 8.86 11.31
CA GLU A 365 7.35 8.87 11.06
C GLU A 365 7.88 10.30 10.97
N LEU A 366 7.18 11.16 10.23
CA LEU A 366 7.57 12.56 10.11
C LEU A 366 7.47 13.30 11.45
N ILE A 367 6.36 13.11 12.17
CA ILE A 367 6.15 13.76 13.49
C ILE A 367 7.27 13.35 14.45
N ARG A 368 7.59 12.06 14.54
CA ARG A 368 8.68 11.56 15.39
C ARG A 368 10.03 12.11 14.98
N ALA A 369 10.31 12.20 13.70
CA ALA A 369 11.56 12.77 13.19
C ALA A 369 11.68 14.25 13.54
N LEU A 370 10.63 15.06 13.36
CA LEU A 370 10.63 16.49 13.72
C LEU A 370 10.84 16.67 15.22
N CYS A 371 10.17 15.88 16.07
CA CYS A 371 10.32 15.95 17.53
C CYS A 371 11.72 15.54 18.02
N ALA A 372 12.44 14.72 17.24
CA ALA A 372 13.78 14.26 17.57
C ALA A 372 14.90 15.19 17.07
N MET A 373 14.58 16.19 16.24
CA MET A 373 15.57 17.13 15.71
C MET A 373 16.05 18.11 16.78
N ASP A 374 17.35 18.36 16.80
CA ASP A 374 18.01 19.32 17.67
C ASP A 374 18.33 20.64 16.94
N GLY A 375 18.97 21.62 17.65
CA GLY A 375 19.46 22.87 17.07
C GLY A 375 18.38 23.94 16.88
N TRP A 376 17.35 23.93 17.71
CA TRP A 376 16.29 24.95 17.77
C TRP A 376 15.93 25.27 19.24
N GLU A 377 15.34 26.43 19.45
CA GLU A 377 14.99 26.87 20.82
C GLU A 377 13.52 27.20 21.00
N ASP A 378 12.91 27.97 20.09
CA ASP A 378 11.53 28.45 20.23
C ASP A 378 10.55 27.75 19.28
N ALA A 379 10.99 27.44 18.03
CA ALA A 379 10.16 26.76 17.04
C ALA A 379 11.01 25.95 16.07
N LEU A 380 10.44 24.83 15.59
CA LEU A 380 10.97 24.01 14.49
C LEU A 380 9.87 23.85 13.44
N ILE A 381 10.09 24.43 12.26
CA ILE A 381 9.09 24.58 11.20
C ILE A 381 9.58 23.86 9.94
N PRO A 382 8.88 22.81 9.49
CA PRO A 382 9.22 22.16 8.23
C PRO A 382 8.73 22.95 7.03
N PHE A 383 9.40 22.71 5.87
CA PHE A 383 8.95 23.13 4.56
C PHE A 383 8.33 21.96 3.83
N SER A 384 7.21 22.21 3.15
CA SER A 384 6.67 21.41 2.08
C SER A 384 6.93 22.06 0.72
N ASP A 385 6.46 21.44 -0.36
CA ASP A 385 6.42 22.09 -1.69
C ASP A 385 5.54 23.36 -1.68
N GLY A 386 4.60 23.47 -0.73
CA GLY A 386 3.72 24.62 -0.54
C GLY A 386 4.33 25.77 0.29
N GLY A 387 5.49 25.57 0.89
CA GLY A 387 6.16 26.56 1.74
C GLY A 387 6.32 26.13 3.20
N GLN A 388 6.38 27.09 4.11
CA GLN A 388 6.48 26.85 5.53
C GLN A 388 5.18 26.26 6.12
N GLU A 389 5.30 25.25 6.97
CA GLU A 389 4.17 24.54 7.57
C GLU A 389 4.07 24.80 9.09
N PRO A 390 3.69 26.01 9.52
CA PRO A 390 3.65 26.37 10.92
C PRO A 390 2.56 25.67 11.73
N LEU A 391 1.59 25.02 11.05
CA LEU A 391 0.54 24.20 11.65
C LEU A 391 0.79 22.70 11.50
N HIS A 392 2.04 22.32 11.21
CA HIS A 392 2.56 20.95 11.29
C HIS A 392 3.99 21.03 11.87
N ALA A 393 4.15 21.55 13.08
CA ALA A 393 5.40 22.04 13.58
C ALA A 393 5.54 21.80 15.09
N VAL A 394 6.79 21.93 15.60
CA VAL A 394 7.10 21.84 17.03
C VAL A 394 7.37 23.24 17.58
N TYR A 395 6.80 23.54 18.73
CA TYR A 395 7.02 24.80 19.45
C TYR A 395 7.42 24.52 20.90
N ALA A 396 8.31 25.36 21.41
CA ALA A 396 8.69 25.36 22.83
C ALA A 396 7.90 26.42 23.62
N ARG A 397 7.73 26.18 24.90
CA ARG A 397 7.07 27.10 25.80
C ARG A 397 7.74 28.47 25.87
N SER A 398 9.04 28.56 25.56
CA SER A 398 9.78 29.81 25.44
C SER A 398 9.20 30.77 24.40
N SER A 399 8.53 30.28 23.37
CA SER A 399 7.85 31.11 22.35
C SER A 399 6.58 31.80 22.84
N LEU A 400 5.99 31.37 23.98
CA LEU A 400 4.70 31.86 24.46
C LEU A 400 4.67 33.38 24.68
N ALA A 401 5.72 33.96 25.27
CA ALA A 401 5.76 35.40 25.60
C ALA A 401 5.75 36.27 24.33
N GLU A 402 6.50 35.90 23.29
CA GLU A 402 6.50 36.63 22.03
C GLU A 402 5.16 36.47 21.28
N ILE A 403 4.57 35.26 21.27
CA ILE A 403 3.27 34.99 20.66
C ILE A 403 2.19 35.83 21.38
N GLN A 404 2.19 35.90 22.69
CA GLN A 404 1.27 36.74 23.47
C GLN A 404 1.44 38.22 23.11
N GLY A 405 2.67 38.73 23.12
CA GLY A 405 2.95 40.12 22.76
C GLY A 405 2.49 40.45 21.31
N ALA A 406 2.61 39.53 20.39
CA ALA A 406 2.11 39.68 19.04
C ALA A 406 0.57 39.78 18.98
N LEU A 407 -0.12 38.94 19.76
CA LEU A 407 -1.59 39.00 19.89
C LEU A 407 -2.05 40.31 20.53
N GLU A 408 -1.36 40.81 21.55
CA GLU A 408 -1.66 42.10 22.18
C GLU A 408 -1.46 43.29 21.20
N ARG A 409 -0.53 43.16 20.25
CA ARG A 409 -0.35 44.12 19.13
C ARG A 409 -1.37 43.96 18.00
N GLY A 410 -2.24 42.95 18.07
CA GLY A 410 -3.26 42.67 17.06
C GLY A 410 -2.73 41.92 15.81
N GLU A 411 -1.56 41.32 15.91
CA GLU A 411 -1.00 40.52 14.83
C GLU A 411 -1.75 39.17 14.71
N LYS A 412 -1.97 38.68 13.46
CA LYS A 412 -2.78 37.49 13.21
C LYS A 412 -2.08 36.42 12.38
N LYS A 413 -0.89 36.72 11.84
CA LYS A 413 -0.15 35.80 10.97
C LYS A 413 0.99 35.15 11.73
N ILE A 414 0.97 33.81 11.84
CA ILE A 414 2.06 33.06 12.51
C ILE A 414 3.41 33.33 11.81
N LEU A 415 3.45 33.36 10.49
CA LEU A 415 4.68 33.55 9.70
C LEU A 415 5.42 34.84 10.05
N ASP A 416 4.69 35.92 10.37
CA ASP A 416 5.30 37.21 10.74
C ASP A 416 6.02 37.13 12.09
N ILE A 417 5.56 36.25 12.97
CA ILE A 417 6.12 36.06 14.32
C ILE A 417 7.34 35.17 14.29
N LEU A 418 7.40 34.18 13.37
CA LEU A 418 8.54 33.27 13.25
C LEU A 418 9.87 34.00 13.05
N THR A 419 9.85 35.19 12.46
CA THR A 419 11.06 36.02 12.27
C THR A 419 11.64 36.57 13.58
N ARG A 420 10.85 36.60 14.66
CA ARG A 420 11.24 37.07 16.00
C ARG A 420 11.53 35.92 16.97
N LEU A 421 11.22 34.70 16.57
CA LEU A 421 11.54 33.48 17.32
C LEU A 421 12.87 32.89 16.85
N ARG A 422 13.57 32.22 17.73
CA ARG A 422 14.74 31.40 17.40
C ARG A 422 14.27 30.11 16.75
N THR A 423 13.99 30.22 15.44
CA THR A 423 13.34 29.18 14.66
C THR A 423 14.37 28.41 13.83
N ARG A 424 14.31 27.09 13.88
CA ARG A 424 14.94 26.21 12.89
C ARG A 424 13.95 25.96 11.77
N LEU A 425 14.32 26.28 10.54
CA LEU A 425 13.60 25.92 9.35
C LEU A 425 14.17 24.60 8.82
N VAL A 426 13.34 23.57 8.70
CA VAL A 426 13.72 22.24 8.17
C VAL A 426 13.42 22.20 6.69
N ALA A 427 14.46 22.11 5.86
CA ALA A 427 14.32 22.08 4.41
C ALA A 427 13.60 20.81 3.94
N TRP A 428 12.85 20.91 2.84
CA TRP A 428 12.15 19.76 2.25
C TRP A 428 13.08 18.57 1.99
N ASP A 429 14.29 18.83 1.51
CA ASP A 429 15.28 17.79 1.24
C ASP A 429 15.72 17.00 2.49
N GLU A 430 15.60 17.58 3.69
CA GLU A 430 15.91 16.90 4.95
C GLU A 430 14.84 15.88 5.34
N ILE A 431 13.59 16.05 4.89
CA ILE A 431 12.44 15.27 5.35
C ILE A 431 11.71 14.50 4.24
N ARG A 432 11.87 14.83 2.96
CA ARG A 432 11.15 14.20 1.83
C ARG A 432 11.33 12.69 1.72
N HIS A 433 12.41 12.14 2.27
CA HIS A 433 12.70 10.71 2.26
C HIS A 433 11.94 9.95 3.37
N ILE A 434 11.31 10.66 4.30
CA ILE A 434 10.54 10.06 5.40
C ILE A 434 9.21 9.56 4.84
N PRO A 435 8.81 8.30 5.16
CA PRO A 435 7.54 7.74 4.70
C PRO A 435 6.34 8.63 5.05
N GLY A 436 5.49 8.91 4.06
CA GLY A 436 4.29 9.74 4.24
C GLY A 436 4.53 11.24 4.39
N ALA A 437 5.78 11.74 4.28
CA ALA A 437 6.07 13.17 4.45
C ALA A 437 5.32 14.05 3.47
N ALA A 438 5.24 13.66 2.20
CA ALA A 438 4.55 14.44 1.17
C ALA A 438 3.04 14.58 1.43
N ASP A 439 2.40 13.49 1.89
CA ASP A 439 0.97 13.51 2.17
C ASP A 439 0.64 14.18 3.51
N SER A 440 1.60 14.23 4.44
CA SER A 440 1.42 14.76 5.80
C SER A 440 1.02 16.25 5.82
N PHE A 441 1.36 16.99 4.78
CA PHE A 441 1.06 18.42 4.65
C PHE A 441 -0.20 18.72 3.82
N ARG A 442 -0.88 17.69 3.31
CA ARG A 442 -2.10 17.88 2.51
C ARG A 442 -3.27 18.28 3.40
N ASN A 443 -3.88 19.42 3.05
CA ASN A 443 -5.07 19.95 3.72
C ASN A 443 -6.35 19.63 2.95
N VAL A 444 -7.46 19.51 3.65
CA VAL A 444 -8.82 19.45 3.06
C VAL A 444 -9.49 20.79 3.18
N ASN A 445 -9.55 21.56 2.10
CA ASN A 445 -10.15 22.88 2.06
C ASN A 445 -11.42 22.94 1.18
N THR A 446 -11.52 22.03 0.20
CA THR A 446 -12.64 21.97 -0.76
C THR A 446 -13.24 20.56 -0.82
N PRO A 447 -14.49 20.43 -1.31
CA PRO A 447 -15.10 19.12 -1.55
C PRO A 447 -14.29 18.25 -2.52
N GLU A 448 -13.65 18.87 -3.53
CA GLU A 448 -12.84 18.18 -4.53
C GLU A 448 -11.59 17.56 -3.90
N GLU A 449 -10.88 18.31 -3.03
CA GLU A 449 -9.72 17.82 -2.27
C GLU A 449 -10.10 16.65 -1.35
N TYR A 450 -11.27 16.74 -0.70
CA TYR A 450 -11.81 15.67 0.11
C TYR A 450 -12.10 14.42 -0.72
N GLU A 451 -12.77 14.55 -1.87
CA GLU A 451 -13.04 13.43 -2.77
C GLU A 451 -11.76 12.79 -3.32
N GLU A 452 -10.73 13.60 -3.58
CA GLU A 452 -9.42 13.10 -4.03
C GLU A 452 -8.77 12.22 -2.97
N ILE A 453 -8.78 12.65 -1.71
CA ILE A 453 -8.26 11.86 -0.59
C ILE A 453 -9.07 10.57 -0.43
N MET A 454 -10.39 10.64 -0.52
CA MET A 454 -11.26 9.44 -0.42
C MET A 454 -11.07 8.45 -1.56
N ARG A 455 -10.68 8.91 -2.76
CA ARG A 455 -10.34 8.02 -3.90
C ARG A 455 -8.96 7.39 -3.79
N GLY A 456 -8.05 8.04 -3.06
CA GLY A 456 -6.69 7.54 -2.82
C GLY A 456 -6.62 6.52 -1.68
N GLN A 457 -7.68 6.42 -0.87
CA GLN A 457 -7.89 5.42 0.16
C GLN A 457 -8.64 4.21 -0.41
#